data_cb4cff8cbfe9edaaf6eac192e9bc7cfc
#
_entry.id   cb4cff8cbfe9edaaf6eac192e9bc7cfc
#
_cell.length_a   1.000
_cell.length_b   1.000
_cell.length_c   1.000
_cell.angle_alpha   90.00
_cell.angle_beta   90.00
_cell.angle_gamma   90.00
#
_symmetry.space_group_name_H-M   'P 1'
#
loop_
_entity.id
_entity.type
_entity.pdbx_description
1 polymer ?
#
loop_
_entity_poly.entity_id
_entity_poly.type
_entity_poly.pdbx_seq_one_letter_code
_entity_poly.pdbx_strand_id
1 'polypeptide(L)'
;MTLTKELDDDTKEVVANGEKDAEKINFTVTTTIPSYSKAYTTDEFKFEIKDELNNGLRYANTEPVVKVGTGTLTKGTEYTSTFDATQKSFTITFEQEYLRSLAGKTDEQRSVEITYGAYATEAATVATPGENTVTLYYSDTPGTTQHLTDTEKVYTFDITGAVKKVKEDGQNALPGATFTLYRGYDATTKTLSDEVKNYTTVADGAIVFSGLGAVETVNDVAQAGTGTYYLKETAAPATYTINDTVYKVEIKNITRNSATDDTIKSYDVVVTNLTDNTTTTTTITVGNATPGGATTNIVNTKLTALPSTGGIGTTIFTIGGCAIMIAAAFLFFASRKKNDNK
;
A
#
# COMPACT_ATOMS: atom_id res chain seq x y z
N MET A 1 -5.18 24.61 -29.52
CA MET A 1 -5.85 23.59 -28.70
C MET A 1 -4.86 23.05 -27.69
N THR A 2 -5.23 22.95 -26.42
CA THR A 2 -4.43 22.35 -25.35
C THR A 2 -5.26 21.27 -24.67
N LEU A 3 -4.60 20.28 -24.14
CA LEU A 3 -5.18 19.26 -23.25
C LEU A 3 -4.19 19.09 -22.11
N THR A 4 -4.66 19.19 -20.89
CA THR A 4 -3.87 18.95 -19.69
C THR A 4 -4.62 18.03 -18.75
N LYS A 5 -3.91 17.09 -18.18
CA LYS A 5 -4.39 16.20 -17.14
C LYS A 5 -3.48 16.33 -15.93
N GLU A 6 -4.06 16.49 -14.77
CA GLU A 6 -3.35 16.73 -13.53
C GLU A 6 -3.94 15.90 -12.40
N LEU A 7 -3.12 15.62 -11.41
CA LEU A 7 -3.54 15.12 -10.10
C LEU A 7 -3.81 16.32 -9.20
N ASP A 8 -4.96 16.35 -8.53
CA ASP A 8 -5.38 17.52 -7.72
C ASP A 8 -4.40 17.86 -6.59
N ASP A 9 -3.72 16.87 -6.05
CA ASP A 9 -2.81 17.02 -4.90
C ASP A 9 -1.33 16.89 -5.27
N ASP A 10 -0.97 16.86 -6.56
CA ASP A 10 0.38 16.56 -7.07
C ASP A 10 0.99 15.26 -6.51
N THR A 11 0.19 14.46 -5.79
CA THR A 11 0.64 13.24 -5.13
C THR A 11 0.55 12.05 -6.07
N LYS A 12 1.71 11.58 -6.52
CA LYS A 12 1.82 10.40 -7.38
C LYS A 12 2.12 9.10 -6.59
N GLU A 13 2.41 9.22 -5.31
CA GLU A 13 2.80 8.15 -4.39
C GLU A 13 1.67 7.82 -3.42
N VAL A 14 0.88 6.81 -3.75
CA VAL A 14 -0.37 6.50 -3.06
C VAL A 14 -0.42 5.10 -2.48
N VAL A 15 -1.40 4.87 -1.61
CA VAL A 15 -1.71 3.55 -1.06
C VAL A 15 -2.67 2.82 -1.98
N ALA A 16 -2.40 1.53 -2.26
CA ALA A 16 -3.29 0.72 -3.08
C ALA A 16 -4.65 0.51 -2.40
N ASN A 17 -5.71 0.51 -3.21
CA ASN A 17 -7.04 0.20 -2.73
C ASN A 17 -7.19 -1.30 -2.41
N GLY A 18 -7.63 -1.59 -1.26
CA GLY A 18 -7.65 -2.91 -0.62
C GLY A 18 -7.00 -2.80 0.75
N GLU A 19 -6.18 -1.78 0.93
CA GLU A 19 -5.70 -1.34 2.22
C GLU A 19 -6.75 -0.44 2.90
N LYS A 20 -6.76 -0.45 4.22
CA LYS A 20 -7.82 0.19 5.03
C LYS A 20 -7.99 1.69 4.78
N ASP A 21 -6.96 2.36 4.27
CA ASP A 21 -6.92 3.80 4.05
C ASP A 21 -6.50 4.18 2.63
N ALA A 22 -6.98 3.43 1.64
CA ALA A 22 -6.74 3.77 0.25
C ALA A 22 -7.26 5.18 -0.07
N GLU A 23 -6.37 6.06 -0.42
CA GLU A 23 -6.69 7.43 -0.81
C GLU A 23 -7.37 7.46 -2.18
N LYS A 24 -8.47 8.21 -2.26
CA LYS A 24 -9.07 8.50 -3.54
C LYS A 24 -8.21 9.54 -4.26
N ILE A 25 -7.66 9.14 -5.39
CA ILE A 25 -6.90 10.01 -6.29
C ILE A 25 -7.92 10.80 -7.11
N ASN A 26 -7.83 12.12 -7.11
CA ASN A 26 -8.67 12.95 -7.97
C ASN A 26 -7.86 13.40 -9.18
N PHE A 27 -8.46 13.29 -10.35
CA PHE A 27 -7.92 13.75 -11.62
C PHE A 27 -8.74 14.92 -12.14
N THR A 28 -8.05 15.93 -12.65
CA THR A 28 -8.63 17.06 -13.33
C THR A 28 -8.11 17.12 -14.77
N VAL A 29 -9.04 17.10 -15.72
CA VAL A 29 -8.74 17.27 -17.15
C VAL A 29 -9.21 18.65 -17.58
N THR A 30 -8.32 19.43 -18.20
CA THR A 30 -8.64 20.76 -18.71
C THR A 30 -8.37 20.86 -20.22
N THR A 31 -9.26 21.53 -20.91
CA THR A 31 -9.12 21.84 -22.34
C THR A 31 -10.04 23.02 -22.71
N THR A 32 -10.13 23.38 -23.99
CA THR A 32 -11.01 24.44 -24.45
C THR A 32 -11.78 23.95 -25.70
N ILE A 33 -13.11 24.10 -25.72
CA ILE A 33 -13.92 23.79 -26.91
C ILE A 33 -13.61 24.79 -28.01
N PRO A 34 -13.35 24.37 -29.27
CA PRO A 34 -13.22 25.28 -30.41
C PRO A 34 -14.48 26.14 -30.59
N SER A 35 -14.31 27.36 -31.12
CA SER A 35 -15.47 28.20 -31.46
C SER A 35 -16.08 27.76 -32.77
N TYR A 36 -16.98 26.78 -32.71
CA TYR A 36 -17.68 26.27 -33.89
C TYR A 36 -18.69 27.28 -34.41
N SER A 37 -18.70 27.52 -35.75
CA SER A 37 -19.59 28.49 -36.34
C SER A 37 -21.05 27.99 -36.33
N LYS A 38 -21.98 28.88 -36.00
CA LYS A 38 -23.43 28.62 -36.10
C LYS A 38 -23.92 28.38 -37.52
N ALA A 39 -23.13 28.77 -38.55
CA ALA A 39 -23.46 28.56 -39.94
C ALA A 39 -23.38 27.09 -40.37
N TYR A 40 -22.67 26.24 -39.60
CA TYR A 40 -22.62 24.81 -39.88
C TYR A 40 -23.87 24.13 -39.31
N THR A 41 -24.65 23.56 -40.19
CA THR A 41 -25.97 22.94 -39.87
C THR A 41 -25.91 21.42 -39.76
N THR A 42 -24.77 20.81 -40.05
CA THR A 42 -24.55 19.37 -40.03
C THR A 42 -23.84 18.92 -38.76
N ASP A 43 -24.02 17.67 -38.34
CA ASP A 43 -23.40 17.06 -37.14
C ASP A 43 -21.98 16.60 -37.44
N GLU A 44 -21.15 17.53 -37.94
CA GLU A 44 -19.81 17.23 -38.41
C GLU A 44 -18.70 17.63 -37.44
N PHE A 45 -19.05 18.18 -36.27
CA PHE A 45 -18.07 18.52 -35.25
C PHE A 45 -17.94 17.40 -34.23
N LYS A 46 -16.70 16.98 -34.01
CA LYS A 46 -16.36 16.07 -32.93
C LYS A 46 -15.75 16.86 -31.78
N PHE A 47 -16.25 16.69 -30.58
CA PHE A 47 -15.60 17.06 -29.34
C PHE A 47 -15.92 15.98 -28.31
N GLU A 48 -14.93 15.12 -28.09
CA GLU A 48 -15.07 13.91 -27.31
C GLU A 48 -13.83 13.70 -26.47
N ILE A 49 -14.01 13.39 -25.20
CA ILE A 49 -12.93 13.12 -24.26
C ILE A 49 -13.04 11.67 -23.81
N LYS A 50 -12.05 10.87 -24.13
CA LYS A 50 -11.91 9.50 -23.68
C LYS A 50 -10.83 9.40 -22.63
N ASP A 51 -11.15 8.81 -21.49
CA ASP A 51 -10.22 8.54 -20.41
C ASP A 51 -10.04 7.03 -20.22
N GLU A 52 -8.80 6.58 -20.07
CA GLU A 52 -8.45 5.16 -20.04
C GLU A 52 -7.48 4.85 -18.92
N LEU A 53 -7.85 3.91 -18.05
CA LEU A 53 -7.02 3.40 -16.96
C LEU A 53 -6.38 2.06 -17.34
N ASN A 54 -5.08 1.91 -17.03
CA ASN A 54 -4.45 0.59 -17.05
C ASN A 54 -4.87 -0.26 -15.83
N ASN A 55 -4.29 -1.45 -15.68
CA ASN A 55 -4.63 -2.35 -14.57
C ASN A 55 -4.16 -1.84 -13.19
N GLY A 56 -3.24 -0.89 -13.16
CA GLY A 56 -2.77 -0.25 -11.93
C GLY A 56 -3.78 0.69 -11.28
N LEU A 57 -4.86 1.05 -12.00
CA LEU A 57 -5.90 1.96 -11.51
C LEU A 57 -7.30 1.37 -11.71
N ARG A 58 -8.27 1.87 -10.93
CA ARG A 58 -9.70 1.65 -11.12
C ARG A 58 -10.48 2.91 -10.76
N TYR A 59 -11.57 3.20 -11.46
CA TYR A 59 -12.43 4.35 -11.14
C TYR A 59 -13.11 4.19 -9.77
N ALA A 60 -13.40 5.33 -9.14
CA ALA A 60 -14.08 5.42 -7.84
C ALA A 60 -15.59 5.17 -7.90
N ASN A 61 -16.12 4.67 -9.03
CA ASN A 61 -17.55 4.43 -9.29
C ASN A 61 -18.45 5.68 -9.11
N THR A 62 -17.90 6.84 -9.40
CA THR A 62 -18.63 8.11 -9.42
C THR A 62 -18.60 8.69 -10.83
N GLU A 63 -19.72 9.25 -11.28
CA GLU A 63 -19.78 9.95 -12.57
C GLU A 63 -18.79 11.13 -12.58
N PRO A 64 -18.07 11.37 -13.69
CA PRO A 64 -17.28 12.57 -13.87
C PRO A 64 -18.13 13.83 -13.77
N VAL A 65 -17.61 14.85 -13.11
CA VAL A 65 -18.24 16.18 -13.10
C VAL A 65 -17.67 16.97 -14.25
N VAL A 66 -18.56 17.46 -15.13
CA VAL A 66 -18.18 18.23 -16.32
C VAL A 66 -18.61 19.67 -16.14
N LYS A 67 -17.66 20.60 -16.29
CA LYS A 67 -17.90 22.04 -16.28
C LYS A 67 -17.44 22.67 -17.58
N VAL A 68 -18.14 23.72 -18.03
CA VAL A 68 -17.72 24.60 -19.12
C VAL A 68 -17.87 26.05 -18.69
N GLY A 69 -16.79 26.82 -18.76
CA GLY A 69 -16.69 28.12 -18.11
C GLY A 69 -16.96 28.01 -16.62
N THR A 70 -17.95 28.71 -16.12
CA THR A 70 -18.38 28.65 -14.71
C THR A 70 -19.54 27.71 -14.44
N GLY A 71 -20.10 27.08 -15.48
CA GLY A 71 -21.32 26.27 -15.40
C GLY A 71 -21.01 24.77 -15.31
N THR A 72 -21.66 24.06 -14.38
CA THR A 72 -21.69 22.58 -14.38
C THR A 72 -22.72 22.10 -15.38
N LEU A 73 -22.35 21.18 -16.26
CA LEU A 73 -23.21 20.65 -17.30
C LEU A 73 -24.08 19.49 -16.81
N THR A 74 -25.20 19.28 -17.46
CA THR A 74 -26.17 18.23 -17.19
C THR A 74 -26.00 17.09 -18.19
N LYS A 75 -25.69 15.89 -17.71
CA LYS A 75 -25.64 14.67 -18.52
C LYS A 75 -26.99 14.38 -19.18
N GLY A 76 -26.96 14.02 -20.45
CA GLY A 76 -28.15 13.77 -21.27
C GLY A 76 -28.74 15.04 -21.89
N THR A 77 -28.20 16.23 -21.60
CA THR A 77 -28.64 17.50 -22.19
C THR A 77 -27.49 18.17 -22.99
N GLU A 78 -26.38 18.47 -22.33
CA GLU A 78 -25.22 19.10 -22.95
C GLU A 78 -24.14 18.11 -23.36
N TYR A 79 -24.12 16.94 -22.72
CA TYR A 79 -23.17 15.86 -23.02
C TYR A 79 -23.74 14.49 -22.69
N THR A 80 -23.17 13.44 -23.26
CA THR A 80 -23.34 12.05 -22.83
C THR A 80 -22.05 11.53 -22.20
N SER A 81 -22.20 10.60 -21.25
CA SER A 81 -21.09 9.87 -20.62
C SER A 81 -21.37 8.39 -20.63
N THR A 82 -20.40 7.60 -21.11
CA THR A 82 -20.50 6.14 -21.16
C THR A 82 -19.23 5.52 -20.60
N PHE A 83 -19.40 4.54 -19.69
CA PHE A 83 -18.31 3.67 -19.25
C PHE A 83 -18.26 2.42 -20.13
N ASP A 84 -17.09 1.90 -20.38
CA ASP A 84 -16.93 0.58 -21.00
C ASP A 84 -17.37 -0.54 -20.06
N ALA A 85 -17.59 -1.74 -20.60
CA ALA A 85 -18.08 -2.90 -19.82
C ALA A 85 -17.10 -3.33 -18.70
N THR A 86 -15.82 -3.00 -18.82
CA THR A 86 -14.76 -3.33 -17.83
C THR A 86 -14.55 -2.22 -16.82
N GLN A 87 -15.20 -1.08 -16.99
CA GLN A 87 -15.00 0.14 -16.19
C GLN A 87 -13.53 0.61 -16.16
N LYS A 88 -12.83 0.40 -17.27
CA LYS A 88 -11.45 0.84 -17.48
C LYS A 88 -11.37 2.08 -18.37
N SER A 89 -12.46 2.46 -19.01
CA SER A 89 -12.55 3.72 -19.74
C SER A 89 -13.93 4.35 -19.59
N PHE A 90 -13.96 5.66 -19.70
CA PHE A 90 -15.19 6.39 -19.96
C PHE A 90 -15.00 7.33 -21.16
N THR A 91 -16.11 7.64 -21.81
CA THR A 91 -16.12 8.60 -22.91
C THR A 91 -17.20 9.64 -22.63
N ILE A 92 -16.81 10.91 -22.72
CA ILE A 92 -17.71 12.07 -22.67
C ILE A 92 -17.81 12.63 -24.07
N THR A 93 -19.02 12.66 -24.62
CA THR A 93 -19.31 13.21 -25.94
C THR A 93 -20.24 14.41 -25.78
N PHE A 94 -19.81 15.58 -26.25
CA PHE A 94 -20.59 16.80 -26.16
C PHE A 94 -21.64 16.86 -27.27
N GLU A 95 -22.83 17.33 -26.93
CA GLU A 95 -23.96 17.43 -27.86
C GLU A 95 -23.72 18.54 -28.90
N GLN A 96 -24.07 18.26 -30.15
CA GLN A 96 -23.81 19.19 -31.25
C GLN A 96 -24.50 20.55 -31.08
N GLU A 97 -25.71 20.56 -30.55
CA GLU A 97 -26.46 21.78 -30.27
C GLU A 97 -25.76 22.62 -29.21
N TYR A 98 -25.25 21.96 -28.15
CA TYR A 98 -24.50 22.61 -27.13
C TYR A 98 -23.21 23.22 -27.69
N LEU A 99 -22.42 22.46 -28.46
CA LEU A 99 -21.20 22.96 -29.10
C LEU A 99 -21.46 24.22 -29.93
N ARG A 100 -22.54 24.24 -30.72
CA ARG A 100 -22.96 25.40 -31.54
C ARG A 100 -23.40 26.60 -30.69
N SER A 101 -23.96 26.36 -29.51
CA SER A 101 -24.37 27.43 -28.58
C SER A 101 -23.18 28.26 -28.04
N LEU A 102 -21.99 27.67 -28.06
CA LEU A 102 -20.75 28.30 -27.61
C LEU A 102 -20.08 29.18 -28.67
N ALA A 103 -20.64 29.27 -29.89
CA ALA A 103 -20.09 30.10 -30.95
C ALA A 103 -20.00 31.57 -30.56
N GLY A 104 -18.83 32.18 -30.73
CA GLY A 104 -18.55 33.55 -30.37
C GLY A 104 -18.33 33.82 -28.89
N LYS A 105 -18.30 32.79 -28.07
CA LYS A 105 -17.91 32.89 -26.65
C LYS A 105 -16.40 33.02 -26.50
N THR A 106 -15.91 33.61 -25.40
CA THR A 106 -14.48 33.72 -25.10
C THR A 106 -13.89 32.34 -24.74
N ASP A 107 -12.58 32.20 -24.76
CA ASP A 107 -11.89 30.96 -24.39
C ASP A 107 -12.23 30.56 -22.96
N GLU A 108 -12.29 31.52 -22.01
CA GLU A 108 -12.71 31.27 -20.64
C GLU A 108 -14.11 30.67 -20.53
N GLN A 109 -15.04 31.18 -21.37
CA GLN A 109 -16.43 30.68 -21.41
C GLN A 109 -16.54 29.30 -22.09
N ARG A 110 -15.52 28.87 -22.80
CA ARG A 110 -15.42 27.58 -23.50
C ARG A 110 -14.42 26.63 -22.86
N SER A 111 -13.78 27.07 -21.75
CA SER A 111 -12.87 26.20 -20.98
C SER A 111 -13.65 25.01 -20.41
N VAL A 112 -13.11 23.82 -20.57
CA VAL A 112 -13.66 22.57 -20.04
C VAL A 112 -12.83 22.15 -18.84
N GLU A 113 -13.49 21.77 -17.76
CA GLU A 113 -12.92 21.10 -16.59
C GLU A 113 -13.71 19.82 -16.33
N ILE A 114 -13.02 18.69 -16.28
CA ILE A 114 -13.62 17.40 -15.94
C ILE A 114 -12.88 16.83 -14.74
N THR A 115 -13.61 16.60 -13.65
CA THR A 115 -13.07 16.03 -12.42
C THR A 115 -13.69 14.67 -12.12
N TYR A 116 -12.86 13.71 -11.69
CA TYR A 116 -13.28 12.36 -11.33
C TYR A 116 -12.24 11.71 -10.43
N GLY A 117 -12.64 10.61 -9.79
CA GLY A 117 -11.79 9.90 -8.84
C GLY A 117 -11.41 8.50 -9.30
N ALA A 118 -10.24 8.05 -8.88
CA ALA A 118 -9.77 6.68 -9.03
C ALA A 118 -9.04 6.21 -7.76
N TYR A 119 -8.72 4.92 -7.72
CA TYR A 119 -7.87 4.31 -6.70
C TYR A 119 -6.76 3.52 -7.37
N ALA A 120 -5.57 3.55 -6.80
CA ALA A 120 -4.52 2.63 -7.18
C ALA A 120 -4.89 1.19 -6.78
N THR A 121 -4.51 0.21 -7.60
CA THR A 121 -4.62 -1.20 -7.30
C THR A 121 -3.24 -1.77 -6.89
N GLU A 122 -3.19 -2.99 -6.37
CA GLU A 122 -1.91 -3.66 -6.08
C GLU A 122 -1.05 -3.93 -7.34
N ALA A 123 -1.62 -3.78 -8.54
CA ALA A 123 -0.88 -3.87 -9.80
C ALA A 123 -0.09 -2.59 -10.13
N ALA A 124 -0.40 -1.47 -9.49
CA ALA A 124 0.42 -0.26 -9.58
C ALA A 124 1.67 -0.45 -8.72
N THR A 125 2.83 -0.40 -9.34
CA THR A 125 4.13 -0.52 -8.67
C THR A 125 5.09 0.55 -9.17
N VAL A 126 6.28 0.62 -8.62
CA VAL A 126 7.33 1.52 -9.13
C VAL A 126 7.82 1.13 -10.53
N ALA A 127 7.75 -0.16 -10.90
CA ALA A 127 8.15 -0.66 -12.21
C ALA A 127 7.02 -0.63 -13.24
N THR A 128 5.79 -0.77 -12.79
CA THR A 128 4.57 -0.76 -13.60
C THR A 128 3.54 0.16 -12.97
N PRO A 129 3.65 1.49 -13.18
CA PRO A 129 2.76 2.46 -12.55
C PRO A 129 1.31 2.27 -12.98
N GLY A 130 0.41 2.73 -12.14
CA GLY A 130 -0.96 3.01 -12.54
C GLY A 130 -0.95 4.16 -13.53
N GLU A 131 -1.40 3.92 -14.76
CA GLU A 131 -1.45 4.95 -15.81
C GLU A 131 -2.89 5.32 -16.11
N ASN A 132 -3.11 6.61 -16.20
CA ASN A 132 -4.38 7.21 -16.60
C ASN A 132 -4.15 8.12 -17.82
N THR A 133 -4.62 7.71 -18.98
CA THR A 133 -4.46 8.43 -20.24
C THR A 133 -5.78 9.06 -20.67
N VAL A 134 -5.77 10.36 -20.89
CA VAL A 134 -6.87 11.07 -21.54
C VAL A 134 -6.55 11.32 -23.01
N THR A 135 -7.55 11.13 -23.87
CA THR A 135 -7.49 11.48 -25.28
C THR A 135 -8.65 12.41 -25.62
N LEU A 136 -8.33 13.60 -26.09
CA LEU A 136 -9.30 14.53 -26.67
C LEU A 136 -9.36 14.31 -28.18
N TYR A 137 -10.55 14.01 -28.70
CA TYR A 137 -10.85 14.02 -30.12
C TYR A 137 -11.67 15.26 -30.45
N TYR A 138 -11.20 16.07 -31.40
CA TYR A 138 -11.88 17.30 -31.78
C TYR A 138 -11.80 17.57 -33.29
N SER A 139 -12.77 18.31 -33.79
CA SER A 139 -12.73 18.85 -35.14
C SER A 139 -12.22 20.29 -35.12
N ASP A 140 -11.27 20.60 -35.97
CA ASP A 140 -10.86 21.97 -36.27
C ASP A 140 -11.64 22.54 -37.48
N THR A 141 -12.03 21.67 -38.40
CA THR A 141 -12.93 21.93 -39.51
C THR A 141 -13.97 20.80 -39.62
N PRO A 142 -15.16 21.06 -40.19
CA PRO A 142 -16.19 20.04 -40.34
C PRO A 142 -15.68 18.78 -41.06
N GLY A 143 -16.04 17.62 -40.55
CA GLY A 143 -15.66 16.33 -41.13
C GLY A 143 -14.21 15.90 -40.85
N THR A 144 -13.43 16.69 -40.10
CA THR A 144 -12.06 16.30 -39.68
C THR A 144 -12.06 15.84 -38.22
N THR A 145 -11.08 15.04 -37.87
CA THR A 145 -10.83 14.65 -36.47
C THR A 145 -9.35 14.73 -36.19
N GLN A 146 -8.99 15.54 -35.21
CA GLN A 146 -7.68 15.65 -34.61
C GLN A 146 -7.71 14.99 -33.22
N HIS A 147 -6.56 14.69 -32.64
CA HIS A 147 -6.48 14.23 -31.26
C HIS A 147 -5.27 14.79 -30.52
N LEU A 148 -5.42 14.90 -29.22
CA LEU A 148 -4.36 15.19 -28.26
C LEU A 148 -4.44 14.14 -27.13
N THR A 149 -3.33 13.80 -26.56
CA THR A 149 -3.25 12.87 -25.42
C THR A 149 -2.43 13.45 -24.28
N ASP A 150 -2.79 13.10 -23.05
CA ASP A 150 -2.01 13.36 -21.87
C ASP A 150 -2.14 12.19 -20.88
N THR A 151 -1.09 11.92 -20.10
CA THR A 151 -1.03 10.75 -19.23
C THR A 151 -0.42 11.08 -17.88
N GLU A 152 -1.13 10.76 -16.82
CA GLU A 152 -0.62 10.80 -15.46
C GLU A 152 -0.29 9.39 -14.95
N LYS A 153 0.74 9.32 -14.09
CA LYS A 153 1.23 8.08 -13.48
C LYS A 153 1.12 8.14 -11.97
N VAL A 154 0.72 7.01 -11.40
CA VAL A 154 0.57 6.81 -9.96
C VAL A 154 1.36 5.59 -9.53
N TYR A 155 2.08 5.68 -8.43
CA TYR A 155 3.00 4.67 -7.94
C TYR A 155 2.57 4.13 -6.57
N THR A 156 2.78 2.86 -6.35
CA THR A 156 2.81 2.26 -5.01
C THR A 156 4.15 1.58 -4.77
N PHE A 157 4.50 1.42 -3.52
CA PHE A 157 5.80 0.94 -3.07
C PHE A 157 5.69 -0.39 -2.32
N ASP A 158 6.83 -1.04 -2.15
CA ASP A 158 7.00 -2.19 -1.28
C ASP A 158 8.23 -2.05 -0.39
N ILE A 159 8.35 -2.92 0.61
CA ILE A 159 9.50 -2.97 1.53
C ILE A 159 10.32 -4.24 1.35
N THR A 160 10.18 -4.92 0.22
CA THR A 160 10.87 -6.18 -0.07
C THR A 160 12.39 -6.00 0.03
N GLY A 161 13.03 -6.85 0.82
CA GLY A 161 14.47 -6.81 1.04
C GLY A 161 14.94 -5.85 2.14
N ALA A 162 14.09 -4.95 2.64
CA ALA A 162 14.44 -4.04 3.72
C ALA A 162 14.35 -4.70 5.10
N VAL A 163 13.46 -5.69 5.27
CA VAL A 163 13.23 -6.38 6.55
C VAL A 163 13.22 -7.89 6.33
N LYS A 164 13.89 -8.61 7.23
CA LYS A 164 13.96 -10.07 7.19
C LYS A 164 13.78 -10.67 8.58
N LYS A 165 13.03 -11.75 8.66
CA LYS A 165 12.87 -12.57 9.86
C LYS A 165 13.94 -13.63 9.94
N VAL A 166 14.69 -13.66 11.03
CA VAL A 166 15.79 -14.59 11.23
C VAL A 166 15.73 -15.28 12.59
N LYS A 167 16.45 -16.39 12.71
CA LYS A 167 16.65 -17.13 13.95
C LYS A 167 17.57 -16.38 14.90
N GLU A 168 17.81 -16.98 16.08
CA GLU A 168 18.70 -16.46 17.14
C GLU A 168 20.15 -16.22 16.69
N ASP A 169 20.60 -16.84 15.61
CA ASP A 169 21.93 -16.61 15.03
C ASP A 169 22.04 -15.30 14.24
N GLY A 170 20.90 -14.61 14.04
CA GLY A 170 20.84 -13.34 13.30
C GLY A 170 21.04 -13.48 11.78
N GLN A 171 21.14 -14.68 11.24
CA GLN A 171 21.45 -14.95 9.82
C GLN A 171 20.46 -15.87 9.13
N ASN A 172 20.18 -17.02 9.75
CA ASN A 172 19.31 -18.03 9.12
C ASN A 172 17.85 -17.56 9.14
N ALA A 173 17.20 -17.69 8.00
CA ALA A 173 15.78 -17.35 7.82
C ALA A 173 14.86 -18.09 8.79
N LEU A 174 13.82 -17.40 9.28
CA LEU A 174 12.78 -17.95 10.14
C LEU A 174 11.41 -17.74 9.50
N PRO A 175 10.88 -18.74 8.77
CA PRO A 175 9.54 -18.68 8.21
C PRO A 175 8.46 -18.88 9.25
N GLY A 176 7.21 -18.47 8.93
CA GLY A 176 6.02 -18.71 9.74
C GLY A 176 5.79 -17.69 10.85
N ALA A 177 6.57 -16.60 10.91
CA ALA A 177 6.27 -15.46 11.75
C ALA A 177 5.21 -14.57 11.07
N THR A 178 4.23 -14.09 11.82
CA THR A 178 3.23 -13.14 11.31
C THR A 178 3.56 -11.73 11.79
N PHE A 179 3.55 -10.80 10.86
CA PHE A 179 3.75 -9.39 11.09
C PHE A 179 2.50 -8.61 10.73
N THR A 180 2.23 -7.57 11.48
CA THR A 180 1.17 -6.60 11.18
C THR A 180 1.80 -5.23 10.96
N LEU A 181 1.35 -4.55 9.92
CA LEU A 181 1.71 -3.19 9.58
C LEU A 181 0.60 -2.24 10.07
N TYR A 182 0.97 -1.15 10.73
CA TYR A 182 0.08 -0.15 11.30
C TYR A 182 0.44 1.24 10.80
N ARG A 183 -0.52 2.18 10.81
CA ARG A 183 -0.27 3.60 10.52
C ARG A 183 -0.03 4.43 11.77
N GLY A 184 -0.64 4.07 12.89
CA GLY A 184 -0.56 4.84 14.14
C GLY A 184 0.33 4.19 15.19
N TYR A 185 1.13 5.02 15.88
CA TYR A 185 1.88 4.64 17.06
C TYR A 185 1.91 5.78 18.07
N ASP A 186 1.42 5.56 19.26
CA ASP A 186 1.54 6.46 20.40
C ASP A 186 2.81 6.12 21.18
N ALA A 187 3.80 6.99 21.13
CA ALA A 187 5.07 6.79 21.81
C ALA A 187 4.96 6.82 23.35
N THR A 188 3.92 7.46 23.90
CA THR A 188 3.71 7.57 25.35
C THR A 188 3.11 6.27 25.91
N THR A 189 2.08 5.76 25.28
CA THR A 189 1.38 4.53 25.69
C THR A 189 1.95 3.27 25.05
N LYS A 190 2.82 3.42 24.02
CA LYS A 190 3.37 2.36 23.17
C LYS A 190 2.29 1.52 22.48
N THR A 191 1.15 2.15 22.16
CA THR A 191 0.04 1.50 21.49
C THR A 191 0.08 1.71 19.99
N LEU A 192 -0.29 0.67 19.23
CA LEU A 192 -0.44 0.69 17.79
C LEU A 192 -1.92 0.85 17.44
N SER A 193 -2.20 1.60 16.39
CA SER A 193 -3.54 1.80 15.83
C SER A 193 -3.52 1.73 14.31
N ASP A 194 -4.71 1.65 13.71
CA ASP A 194 -4.91 1.68 12.27
C ASP A 194 -4.10 0.59 11.55
N GLU A 195 -4.53 -0.67 11.82
CA GLU A 195 -3.98 -1.84 11.14
C GLU A 195 -4.19 -1.73 9.64
N VAL A 196 -3.09 -1.82 8.88
CA VAL A 196 -3.07 -1.76 7.41
C VAL A 196 -3.19 -3.16 6.83
N LYS A 197 -2.24 -4.05 7.16
CA LYS A 197 -2.10 -5.36 6.53
C LYS A 197 -1.31 -6.35 7.39
N ASN A 198 -1.61 -7.63 7.21
CA ASN A 198 -0.87 -8.74 7.82
C ASN A 198 -0.05 -9.51 6.78
N TYR A 199 1.11 -9.99 7.18
CA TYR A 199 1.96 -10.84 6.36
C TYR A 199 2.61 -11.95 7.18
N THR A 200 2.61 -13.18 6.65
CA THR A 200 3.33 -14.31 7.27
C THR A 200 4.58 -14.65 6.46
N THR A 201 5.73 -14.69 7.10
CA THR A 201 7.02 -14.92 6.45
C THR A 201 7.11 -16.29 5.80
N VAL A 202 7.67 -16.32 4.59
CA VAL A 202 7.91 -17.52 3.80
C VAL A 202 9.33 -18.08 4.02
N ALA A 203 9.72 -19.09 3.26
CA ALA A 203 10.94 -19.89 3.47
C ALA A 203 12.25 -19.09 3.58
N ASP A 204 12.36 -17.95 2.92
CA ASP A 204 13.55 -17.06 2.96
C ASP A 204 13.52 -16.06 4.12
N GLY A 205 12.44 -16.03 4.91
CA GLY A 205 12.24 -15.10 6.01
C GLY A 205 11.94 -13.66 5.57
N ALA A 206 11.75 -13.40 4.27
CA ALA A 206 11.41 -12.07 3.79
C ALA A 206 10.08 -11.59 4.39
N ILE A 207 10.01 -10.30 4.71
CA ILE A 207 8.78 -9.61 5.10
C ILE A 207 8.43 -8.70 3.94
N VAL A 208 7.27 -8.98 3.32
CA VAL A 208 6.81 -8.28 2.11
C VAL A 208 5.49 -7.59 2.40
N PHE A 209 5.49 -6.27 2.25
CA PHE A 209 4.28 -5.46 2.20
C PHE A 209 4.35 -4.60 0.95
N SER A 210 3.36 -4.71 0.09
CA SER A 210 3.22 -3.97 -1.17
C SER A 210 1.99 -3.08 -1.14
N GLY A 211 1.88 -2.18 -2.11
CA GLY A 211 0.76 -1.26 -2.21
C GLY A 211 0.84 -0.10 -1.21
N LEU A 212 2.03 0.23 -0.74
CA LEU A 212 2.27 1.27 0.27
C LEU A 212 2.50 2.63 -0.39
N GLY A 213 2.13 3.71 0.31
CA GLY A 213 2.49 5.09 -0.06
C GLY A 213 3.91 5.45 0.41
N ALA A 214 4.46 6.52 -0.14
CA ALA A 214 5.70 7.11 0.32
C ALA A 214 5.46 8.33 1.23
N VAL A 215 6.49 8.74 1.98
CA VAL A 215 6.45 9.99 2.74
C VAL A 215 6.43 11.15 1.77
N GLU A 216 5.33 11.86 1.76
CA GLU A 216 5.18 13.07 0.95
C GLU A 216 6.11 14.17 1.47
N THR A 217 6.73 14.89 0.54
CA THR A 217 7.60 16.02 0.85
C THR A 217 7.07 17.26 0.15
N VAL A 218 6.57 18.22 0.91
CA VAL A 218 6.14 19.52 0.41
C VAL A 218 7.16 20.56 0.82
N ASN A 219 7.78 21.26 -0.15
CA ASN A 219 8.84 22.24 0.08
C ASN A 219 9.98 21.70 0.97
N ASP A 220 10.47 20.50 0.67
CA ASP A 220 11.51 19.79 1.44
C ASP A 220 11.12 19.42 2.89
N VAL A 221 9.85 19.53 3.27
CA VAL A 221 9.35 19.14 4.59
C VAL A 221 8.49 17.89 4.46
N ALA A 222 8.92 16.80 5.13
CA ALA A 222 8.15 15.56 5.19
C ALA A 222 6.80 15.80 5.88
N GLN A 223 5.71 15.42 5.22
CA GLN A 223 4.36 15.50 5.77
C GLN A 223 4.09 14.31 6.69
N ALA A 224 3.50 14.59 7.84
CA ALA A 224 3.15 13.53 8.79
C ALA A 224 1.96 12.71 8.27
N GLY A 225 2.08 11.38 8.36
CA GLY A 225 0.98 10.46 8.11
C GLY A 225 1.00 9.72 6.78
N THR A 226 1.73 10.22 5.76
CA THR A 226 1.90 9.51 4.49
C THR A 226 3.22 8.73 4.50
N GLY A 227 3.22 7.48 3.97
CA GLY A 227 4.41 6.66 3.80
C GLY A 227 5.18 6.29 5.08
N THR A 228 4.61 6.55 6.25
CA THR A 228 5.14 6.15 7.55
C THR A 228 4.29 5.04 8.14
N TYR A 229 4.92 3.94 8.50
CA TYR A 229 4.28 2.74 9.02
C TYR A 229 5.00 2.23 10.26
N TYR A 230 4.30 1.37 11.02
CA TYR A 230 4.85 0.71 12.19
C TYR A 230 4.65 -0.80 12.06
N LEU A 231 5.76 -1.52 12.05
CA LEU A 231 5.81 -2.97 11.89
C LEU A 231 5.98 -3.65 13.23
N LYS A 232 5.13 -4.63 13.52
CA LYS A 232 5.23 -5.47 14.72
C LYS A 232 5.00 -6.94 14.42
N GLU A 233 5.77 -7.82 15.04
CA GLU A 233 5.46 -9.26 15.04
C GLU A 233 4.25 -9.51 15.93
N THR A 234 3.23 -10.17 15.38
CA THR A 234 1.97 -10.49 16.07
C THR A 234 1.82 -11.98 16.38
N ALA A 235 2.58 -12.83 15.68
CA ALA A 235 2.69 -14.24 16.00
C ALA A 235 4.08 -14.78 15.65
N ALA A 236 4.71 -15.48 16.60
CA ALA A 236 5.97 -16.18 16.39
C ALA A 236 5.73 -17.61 15.86
N PRO A 237 6.68 -18.18 15.09
CA PRO A 237 6.63 -19.60 14.76
C PRO A 237 6.69 -20.47 16.00
N ALA A 238 6.16 -21.70 15.91
CA ALA A 238 6.21 -22.67 17.00
C ALA A 238 7.63 -22.84 17.53
N THR A 239 7.80 -22.90 18.84
CA THR A 239 9.07 -23.03 19.56
C THR A 239 9.96 -21.76 19.61
N TYR A 240 9.46 -20.62 19.14
CA TYR A 240 10.14 -19.33 19.25
C TYR A 240 9.35 -18.34 20.11
N THR A 241 10.07 -17.43 20.79
CA THR A 241 9.46 -16.28 21.46
C THR A 241 9.11 -15.20 20.45
N ILE A 242 8.00 -14.50 20.67
CA ILE A 242 7.65 -13.33 19.86
C ILE A 242 8.64 -12.19 20.11
N ASN A 243 8.95 -11.44 19.07
CA ASN A 243 9.72 -10.19 19.20
C ASN A 243 8.75 -9.02 19.40
N ASP A 244 8.75 -8.43 20.59
CA ASP A 244 7.85 -7.34 20.97
C ASP A 244 8.28 -5.95 20.45
N THR A 245 9.42 -5.86 19.78
CA THR A 245 9.93 -4.61 19.23
C THR A 245 9.01 -4.06 18.15
N VAL A 246 8.73 -2.77 18.23
CA VAL A 246 8.07 -2.02 17.16
C VAL A 246 9.12 -1.37 16.28
N TYR A 247 8.99 -1.50 14.99
CA TYR A 247 9.85 -0.88 14.00
C TYR A 247 9.08 0.19 13.24
N LYS A 248 9.57 1.43 13.22
CA LYS A 248 9.08 2.47 12.33
C LYS A 248 9.66 2.23 10.94
N VAL A 249 8.81 2.22 9.92
CA VAL A 249 9.20 2.02 8.52
C VAL A 249 8.77 3.25 7.72
N GLU A 250 9.69 3.89 7.04
CA GLU A 250 9.46 5.06 6.20
C GLU A 250 9.94 4.79 4.78
N ILE A 251 9.08 5.04 3.79
CA ILE A 251 9.42 5.00 2.38
C ILE A 251 9.66 6.44 1.94
N LYS A 252 10.90 6.77 1.56
CA LYS A 252 11.29 8.16 1.26
C LYS A 252 12.48 8.25 0.30
N ASN A 253 13.00 9.46 0.05
CA ASN A 253 14.12 9.73 -0.82
C ASN A 253 13.92 9.19 -2.24
N ILE A 254 12.72 9.41 -2.79
CA ILE A 254 12.38 8.97 -4.14
C ILE A 254 13.23 9.72 -5.14
N THR A 255 13.90 8.98 -6.01
CA THR A 255 14.63 9.55 -7.15
C THR A 255 13.97 9.13 -8.45
N ARG A 256 13.88 10.06 -9.40
CA ARG A 256 13.33 9.83 -10.73
C ARG A 256 14.45 9.75 -11.78
N ASN A 257 14.15 9.20 -12.94
CA ASN A 257 15.17 9.01 -13.98
C ASN A 257 15.70 10.34 -14.53
N SER A 258 14.81 11.30 -14.80
CA SER A 258 15.20 12.67 -15.20
C SER A 258 14.03 13.65 -14.98
N ALA A 259 14.28 14.94 -15.23
CA ALA A 259 13.23 15.96 -15.18
C ALA A 259 12.15 15.79 -16.29
N THR A 260 12.49 15.09 -17.37
CA THR A 260 11.56 14.79 -18.49
C THR A 260 11.04 13.36 -18.48
N ASP A 261 11.63 12.49 -17.64
CA ASP A 261 11.18 11.12 -17.39
C ASP A 261 10.91 10.99 -15.89
N ASP A 262 9.66 11.14 -15.49
CA ASP A 262 9.20 11.13 -14.11
C ASP A 262 9.10 9.72 -13.51
N THR A 263 9.51 8.70 -14.26
CA THR A 263 9.53 7.33 -13.73
C THR A 263 10.51 7.18 -12.58
N ILE A 264 10.12 6.38 -11.59
CA ILE A 264 10.93 6.18 -10.39
C ILE A 264 12.16 5.33 -10.73
N LYS A 265 13.33 5.84 -10.34
CA LYS A 265 14.61 5.15 -10.44
C LYS A 265 14.92 4.35 -9.20
N SER A 266 14.76 4.96 -8.04
CA SER A 266 15.00 4.31 -6.73
C SER A 266 14.29 5.05 -5.61
N TYR A 267 14.18 4.36 -4.46
CA TYR A 267 13.68 4.91 -3.20
C TYR A 267 14.34 4.22 -2.02
N ASP A 268 14.28 4.86 -0.86
CA ASP A 268 14.79 4.30 0.38
C ASP A 268 13.67 3.79 1.26
N VAL A 269 13.87 2.61 1.84
CA VAL A 269 13.11 2.10 2.98
C VAL A 269 13.97 2.26 4.22
N VAL A 270 13.54 3.14 5.11
CA VAL A 270 14.24 3.45 6.36
C VAL A 270 13.51 2.78 7.50
N VAL A 271 14.19 1.85 8.18
CA VAL A 271 13.64 1.08 9.31
C VAL A 271 14.34 1.51 10.60
N THR A 272 13.55 1.99 11.55
CA THR A 272 14.03 2.41 12.87
C THR A 272 13.47 1.51 13.96
N ASN A 273 14.31 0.86 14.71
CA ASN A 273 13.94 0.12 15.93
C ASN A 273 13.57 1.14 17.03
N LEU A 274 12.32 1.14 17.49
CA LEU A 274 11.85 2.10 18.49
C LEU A 274 12.26 1.78 19.92
N THR A 275 12.98 0.66 20.15
CA THR A 275 13.51 0.30 21.48
C THR A 275 14.88 0.91 21.73
N ASP A 276 15.76 0.89 20.72
CA ASP A 276 17.15 1.35 20.83
C ASP A 276 17.50 2.52 19.89
N ASN A 277 16.53 2.95 19.07
CA ASN A 277 16.65 4.01 18.06
C ASN A 277 17.70 3.72 16.95
N THR A 278 18.09 2.46 16.78
CA THR A 278 18.95 2.09 15.66
C THR A 278 18.17 2.19 14.35
N THR A 279 18.82 2.71 13.32
CA THR A 279 18.20 2.94 12.00
C THR A 279 18.99 2.21 10.92
N THR A 280 18.26 1.56 10.02
CA THR A 280 18.81 0.87 8.85
C THR A 280 18.17 1.46 7.60
N THR A 281 18.97 1.71 6.57
CA THR A 281 18.47 2.19 5.28
C THR A 281 18.75 1.15 4.21
N THR A 282 17.70 0.79 3.47
CA THR A 282 17.77 -0.09 2.30
C THR A 282 17.34 0.71 1.07
N THR A 283 18.20 0.81 0.06
CA THR A 283 17.87 1.49 -1.20
C THR A 283 17.35 0.46 -2.20
N ILE A 284 16.14 0.63 -2.65
CA ILE A 284 15.51 -0.19 -3.69
C ILE A 284 15.66 0.55 -5.02
N THR A 285 16.33 -0.10 -5.98
CA THR A 285 16.53 0.42 -7.35
C THR A 285 15.66 -0.38 -8.31
N VAL A 286 14.84 0.31 -9.07
CA VAL A 286 13.91 -0.32 -10.03
C VAL A 286 14.70 -1.14 -11.07
N GLY A 287 14.29 -2.37 -11.28
CA GLY A 287 14.98 -3.31 -12.19
C GLY A 287 16.14 -4.10 -11.57
N ASN A 288 16.59 -3.77 -10.36
CA ASN A 288 17.61 -4.55 -9.66
C ASN A 288 16.97 -5.60 -8.75
N ALA A 289 17.38 -6.85 -8.90
CA ALA A 289 16.89 -7.96 -8.06
C ALA A 289 17.39 -7.90 -6.61
N THR A 290 18.49 -7.19 -6.35
CA THR A 290 19.09 -7.09 -5.02
C THR A 290 19.06 -5.64 -4.55
N PRO A 291 18.36 -5.33 -3.46
CA PRO A 291 18.41 -4.00 -2.83
C PRO A 291 19.84 -3.63 -2.41
N GLY A 292 20.12 -2.33 -2.46
CA GLY A 292 21.36 -1.76 -1.91
C GLY A 292 21.22 -1.46 -0.42
N GLY A 293 22.35 -1.25 0.27
CA GLY A 293 22.36 -0.91 1.70
C GLY A 293 22.24 -2.13 2.63
N ALA A 294 21.62 -1.94 3.79
CA ALA A 294 21.54 -2.98 4.82
C ALA A 294 20.08 -3.41 5.07
N THR A 295 19.89 -4.70 5.29
CA THR A 295 18.59 -5.29 5.66
C THR A 295 18.44 -5.31 7.19
N THR A 296 17.28 -4.93 7.70
CA THR A 296 16.95 -5.07 9.12
C THR A 296 16.59 -6.51 9.43
N ASN A 297 17.41 -7.20 10.24
CA ASN A 297 17.14 -8.55 10.68
C ASN A 297 16.35 -8.54 12.01
N ILE A 298 15.11 -9.04 11.98
CA ILE A 298 14.29 -9.21 13.17
C ILE A 298 14.51 -10.62 13.72
N VAL A 299 15.12 -10.70 14.90
CA VAL A 299 15.53 -11.97 15.52
C VAL A 299 14.44 -12.49 16.47
N ASN A 300 14.16 -13.81 16.41
CA ASN A 300 13.46 -14.51 17.50
C ASN A 300 14.39 -15.51 18.19
N THR A 301 14.23 -15.59 19.49
CA THR A 301 14.95 -16.57 20.32
C THR A 301 14.13 -17.84 20.42
N LYS A 302 14.80 -18.98 20.29
CA LYS A 302 14.17 -20.27 20.47
C LYS A 302 13.78 -20.47 21.93
N LEU A 303 12.56 -20.97 22.18
CA LEU A 303 12.13 -21.37 23.52
C LEU A 303 13.02 -22.53 23.99
N THR A 304 13.82 -22.31 25.02
CA THR A 304 14.49 -23.41 25.68
C THR A 304 13.46 -24.30 26.36
N ALA A 305 13.55 -25.59 26.13
CA ALA A 305 12.74 -26.53 26.90
C ALA A 305 12.95 -26.25 28.39
N LEU A 306 11.85 -26.10 29.12
CA LEU A 306 11.96 -26.03 30.58
C LEU A 306 12.79 -27.23 31.06
N PRO A 307 13.76 -27.03 31.96
CA PRO A 307 14.45 -28.17 32.55
C PRO A 307 13.40 -29.17 33.02
N SER A 308 13.53 -30.41 32.60
CA SER A 308 12.64 -31.48 33.04
C SER A 308 12.81 -31.63 34.56
N THR A 309 12.08 -30.81 35.32
CA THR A 309 12.10 -30.86 36.79
C THR A 309 11.43 -32.13 37.32
N GLY A 310 10.92 -33.01 36.46
CA GLY A 310 10.24 -34.25 36.82
C GLY A 310 11.01 -35.55 36.65
N GLY A 311 12.18 -35.54 35.95
CA GLY A 311 12.77 -36.82 35.52
C GLY A 311 13.54 -37.58 36.58
N ILE A 312 14.44 -36.94 37.32
CA ILE A 312 15.32 -37.64 38.28
C ILE A 312 14.83 -37.41 39.68
N GLY A 313 14.35 -36.23 40.03
CA GLY A 313 13.88 -35.91 41.40
C GLY A 313 12.66 -36.73 41.79
N THR A 314 11.63 -36.81 40.95
CA THR A 314 10.41 -37.60 41.24
C THR A 314 10.72 -39.08 41.33
N THR A 315 11.60 -39.63 40.51
CA THR A 315 12.02 -41.03 40.56
C THR A 315 12.77 -41.33 41.86
N ILE A 316 13.69 -40.47 42.30
CA ILE A 316 14.42 -40.64 43.54
C ILE A 316 13.49 -40.53 44.75
N PHE A 317 12.58 -39.53 44.74
CA PHE A 317 11.60 -39.39 45.83
C PHE A 317 10.57 -40.57 45.87
N THR A 318 10.18 -41.08 44.72
CA THR A 318 9.28 -42.24 44.65
C THR A 318 9.98 -43.51 45.17
N ILE A 319 11.19 -43.79 44.73
CA ILE A 319 11.99 -44.94 45.18
C ILE A 319 12.34 -44.81 46.66
N GLY A 320 12.78 -43.64 47.10
CA GLY A 320 13.11 -43.38 48.54
C GLY A 320 11.86 -43.47 49.40
N GLY A 321 10.74 -42.92 49.00
CA GLY A 321 9.45 -43.02 49.70
C GLY A 321 8.97 -44.44 49.80
N CYS A 322 9.02 -45.24 48.75
CA CYS A 322 8.66 -46.65 48.77
C CYS A 322 9.58 -47.46 49.70
N ALA A 323 10.88 -47.21 49.69
CA ALA A 323 11.83 -47.88 50.58
C ALA A 323 11.56 -47.59 52.07
N ILE A 324 11.23 -46.33 52.40
CA ILE A 324 10.87 -45.92 53.77
C ILE A 324 9.56 -46.60 54.20
N MET A 325 8.56 -46.66 53.34
CA MET A 325 7.29 -47.34 53.65
C MET A 325 7.46 -48.86 53.91
N ILE A 326 8.30 -49.52 53.09
CA ILE A 326 8.62 -50.91 53.23
C ILE A 326 9.38 -51.14 54.57
N ALA A 327 10.34 -50.35 54.92
CA ALA A 327 11.10 -50.38 56.14
C ALA A 327 10.18 -50.18 57.38
N ALA A 328 9.28 -49.19 57.31
CA ALA A 328 8.31 -48.92 58.39
C ALA A 328 7.32 -50.10 58.58
N ALA A 329 6.84 -50.69 57.49
CA ALA A 329 5.95 -51.89 57.55
C ALA A 329 6.71 -53.07 58.18
N PHE A 330 7.95 -53.27 57.78
CA PHE A 330 8.76 -54.37 58.34
C PHE A 330 9.01 -54.18 59.84
N LEU A 331 9.35 -52.97 60.32
CA LEU A 331 9.52 -52.64 61.72
C LEU A 331 8.21 -52.80 62.50
N PHE A 332 7.08 -52.43 61.92
CA PHE A 332 5.76 -52.57 62.51
C PHE A 332 5.39 -54.08 62.75
N PHE A 333 5.60 -54.91 61.73
CA PHE A 333 5.37 -56.34 61.86
C PHE A 333 6.35 -57.05 62.77
N ALA A 334 7.63 -56.64 62.77
CA ALA A 334 8.65 -57.17 63.69
C ALA A 334 8.36 -56.80 65.15
N SER A 335 7.85 -55.59 65.42
CA SER A 335 7.46 -55.19 66.78
C SER A 335 6.22 -55.96 67.30
N ARG A 336 5.26 -56.24 66.40
CA ARG A 336 4.06 -57.03 66.75
C ARG A 336 4.40 -58.49 67.15
N LYS A 337 5.27 -59.11 66.35
CA LYS A 337 5.74 -60.48 66.63
C LYS A 337 6.49 -60.62 67.94
N LYS A 338 7.05 -59.52 68.45
CA LYS A 338 7.78 -59.48 69.73
C LYS A 338 6.81 -59.37 70.93
N ASN A 339 5.61 -58.85 70.72
CA ASN A 339 4.57 -58.76 71.79
C ASN A 339 3.70 -60.00 71.90
N ASP A 340 3.64 -60.86 70.89
CA ASP A 340 2.86 -62.12 70.95
C ASP A 340 3.63 -63.29 71.60
N ASN A 341 4.89 -63.08 72.04
CA ASN A 341 5.75 -64.07 72.73
C ASN A 341 6.06 -63.68 74.18
N LYS A 342 5.16 -62.97 74.88
CA LYS A 342 5.20 -62.80 76.34
C LYS A 342 3.99 -63.35 76.98
#